data_6505053716d7355fcab692a0f9850b64
#
_entry.id   6505053716d7355fcab692a0f9850b64
#
_cell.length_a   1.000
_cell.length_b   1.000
_cell.length_c   1.000
_cell.angle_alpha   90.00
_cell.angle_beta   90.00
_cell.angle_gamma   90.00
#
_symmetry.space_group_name_H-M   'P 1'
#
loop_
_entity.id
_entity.type
_entity.pdbx_description
1 polymer ?
#
loop_
_entity_poly.entity_id
_entity_poly.type
_entity_poly.pdbx_seq_one_letter_code
_entity_poly.pdbx_strand_id
1 'polypeptide(L)'
;MSLQKVAIVTAAGSGMGAGAARKLAAEGFNVAIISSSGKGEALAGELGGIGVTGSNQSTNDLQKLVDLTMQRWGRIDVLVNSAGHGPKGPILEITDEDWFRGMETYFLNVVRPTRLVTPIMQAQKGGTIVNISTYAVFEPDHNFPTSGVFRAGLAAFTKLFADRYAAENIRMNNVLPGFIDSLPEKEEFRARIPMQRYGRTDEIADVIAFLVSDGAAYITGQNIRVDGGITRSV
;
A
#
# COMPACT_ATOMS: atom_id res chain seq x y z
N MET A 1 13.75 -25.40 10.29
CA MET A 1 12.51 -24.81 9.77
C MET A 1 12.80 -23.34 9.50
N SER A 2 12.56 -22.83 8.29
CA SER A 2 12.67 -21.38 8.04
C SER A 2 11.61 -20.67 8.87
N LEU A 3 11.99 -19.58 9.54
CA LEU A 3 11.03 -18.73 10.26
C LEU A 3 10.01 -18.19 9.25
N GLN A 4 8.72 -18.34 9.57
CA GLN A 4 7.62 -17.82 8.74
C GLN A 4 7.72 -16.30 8.63
N LYS A 5 7.71 -15.77 7.42
CA LYS A 5 7.76 -14.32 7.15
C LYS A 5 6.51 -13.63 7.68
N VAL A 6 6.64 -12.35 8.05
CA VAL A 6 5.58 -11.54 8.65
C VAL A 6 5.29 -10.31 7.81
N ALA A 7 4.02 -10.07 7.51
CA ALA A 7 3.56 -8.92 6.75
C ALA A 7 2.62 -8.03 7.58
N ILE A 8 2.89 -6.74 7.60
CA ILE A 8 1.94 -5.71 8.06
C ILE A 8 1.20 -5.15 6.84
N VAL A 9 -0.13 -5.06 6.92
CA VAL A 9 -0.96 -4.45 5.88
C VAL A 9 -1.84 -3.36 6.50
N THR A 10 -1.68 -2.12 6.03
CA THR A 10 -2.46 -0.98 6.51
C THR A 10 -3.74 -0.77 5.71
N ALA A 11 -4.78 -0.19 6.33
CA ALA A 11 -6.10 0.06 5.74
C ALA A 11 -6.70 -1.20 5.07
N ALA A 12 -6.51 -2.38 5.67
CA ALA A 12 -6.86 -3.67 5.08
C ALA A 12 -8.22 -4.23 5.54
N GLY A 13 -9.17 -3.38 5.91
CA GLY A 13 -10.54 -3.81 6.23
C GLY A 13 -11.39 -4.19 5.00
N SER A 14 -10.98 -3.79 3.79
CA SER A 14 -11.68 -4.08 2.53
C SER A 14 -10.77 -3.79 1.31
N GLY A 15 -11.29 -4.04 0.11
CA GLY A 15 -10.66 -3.67 -1.16
C GLY A 15 -9.25 -4.25 -1.35
N MET A 16 -8.36 -3.49 -1.99
CA MET A 16 -7.01 -3.93 -2.33
C MET A 16 -6.15 -4.29 -1.12
N GLY A 17 -6.30 -3.57 0.00
CA GLY A 17 -5.58 -3.90 1.24
C GLY A 17 -5.99 -5.26 1.81
N ALA A 18 -7.29 -5.56 1.84
CA ALA A 18 -7.80 -6.86 2.27
C ALA A 18 -7.38 -7.98 1.29
N GLY A 19 -7.42 -7.71 -0.01
CA GLY A 19 -6.92 -8.64 -1.03
C GLY A 19 -5.45 -8.98 -0.83
N ALA A 20 -4.60 -7.97 -0.59
CA ALA A 20 -3.19 -8.17 -0.29
C ALA A 20 -2.97 -9.01 0.97
N ALA A 21 -3.72 -8.74 2.06
CA ALA A 21 -3.61 -9.51 3.30
C ALA A 21 -3.98 -10.99 3.08
N ARG A 22 -5.09 -11.27 2.38
CA ARG A 22 -5.51 -12.63 2.05
C ARG A 22 -4.46 -13.35 1.19
N LYS A 23 -3.95 -12.69 0.15
CA LYS A 23 -2.95 -13.29 -0.74
C LYS A 23 -1.65 -13.60 0.02
N LEU A 24 -1.14 -12.68 0.81
CA LEU A 24 0.07 -12.90 1.59
C LEU A 24 -0.10 -14.03 2.62
N ALA A 25 -1.26 -14.12 3.27
CA ALA A 25 -1.56 -15.25 4.16
C ALA A 25 -1.59 -16.59 3.41
N ALA A 26 -2.17 -16.64 2.20
CA ALA A 26 -2.17 -17.82 1.35
C ALA A 26 -0.76 -18.21 0.87
N GLU A 27 0.15 -17.25 0.71
CA GLU A 27 1.58 -17.48 0.42
C GLU A 27 2.40 -17.85 1.68
N GLY A 28 1.74 -18.06 2.82
CA GLY A 28 2.36 -18.53 4.05
C GLY A 28 2.92 -17.44 4.96
N PHE A 29 2.59 -16.16 4.75
CA PHE A 29 2.96 -15.10 5.68
C PHE A 29 2.05 -15.09 6.92
N ASN A 30 2.61 -14.82 8.08
CA ASN A 30 1.83 -14.28 9.19
C ASN A 30 1.41 -12.85 8.86
N VAL A 31 0.16 -12.48 9.10
CA VAL A 31 -0.35 -11.15 8.75
C VAL A 31 -0.78 -10.35 9.97
N ALA A 32 -0.39 -9.07 10.01
CA ALA A 32 -0.87 -8.09 10.97
C ALA A 32 -1.59 -6.96 10.22
N ILE A 33 -2.79 -6.61 10.63
CA ILE A 33 -3.71 -5.73 9.91
C ILE A 33 -4.12 -4.56 10.79
N ILE A 34 -4.09 -3.34 10.23
CA ILE A 34 -4.77 -2.18 10.82
C ILE A 34 -5.84 -1.66 9.88
N SER A 35 -6.98 -1.32 10.44
CA SER A 35 -8.10 -0.70 9.73
C SER A 35 -8.94 0.14 10.69
N SER A 36 -9.51 1.23 10.21
CA SER A 36 -10.37 2.12 11.02
C SER A 36 -11.72 1.51 11.40
N SER A 37 -12.03 0.32 10.91
CA SER A 37 -13.24 -0.43 11.23
C SER A 37 -12.88 -1.83 11.73
N GLY A 38 -13.76 -2.46 12.52
CA GLY A 38 -13.61 -3.83 13.01
C GLY A 38 -13.44 -4.90 11.92
N LYS A 39 -13.67 -4.54 10.64
CA LYS A 39 -13.48 -5.47 9.50
C LYS A 39 -12.03 -5.97 9.38
N GLY A 40 -11.04 -5.13 9.73
CA GLY A 40 -9.63 -5.53 9.71
C GLY A 40 -9.31 -6.57 10.78
N GLU A 41 -9.87 -6.41 12.00
CA GLU A 41 -9.73 -7.40 13.07
C GLU A 41 -10.41 -8.73 12.72
N ALA A 42 -11.62 -8.67 12.16
CA ALA A 42 -12.33 -9.85 11.70
C ALA A 42 -11.52 -10.61 10.63
N LEU A 43 -11.01 -9.88 9.62
CA LEU A 43 -10.15 -10.48 8.59
C LEU A 43 -8.87 -11.09 9.19
N ALA A 44 -8.21 -10.39 10.09
CA ALA A 44 -7.02 -10.92 10.76
C ALA A 44 -7.33 -12.23 11.52
N GLY A 45 -8.47 -12.26 12.22
CA GLY A 45 -8.95 -13.49 12.90
C GLY A 45 -9.17 -14.65 11.93
N GLU A 46 -9.82 -14.42 10.78
CA GLU A 46 -10.01 -15.43 9.72
C GLU A 46 -8.66 -15.99 9.22
N LEU A 47 -7.63 -15.13 9.14
CA LEU A 47 -6.31 -15.49 8.63
C LEU A 47 -5.34 -16.00 9.73
N GLY A 48 -5.80 -16.13 10.97
CA GLY A 48 -4.94 -16.51 12.10
C GLY A 48 -3.89 -15.46 12.49
N GLY A 49 -4.10 -14.22 12.07
CA GLY A 49 -3.19 -13.09 12.22
C GLY A 49 -3.46 -12.21 13.45
N ILE A 50 -2.99 -10.97 13.40
CA ILE A 50 -3.25 -9.89 14.37
C ILE A 50 -4.05 -8.79 13.70
N GLY A 51 -5.11 -8.30 14.34
CA GLY A 51 -5.88 -7.15 13.92
C GLY A 51 -5.85 -6.03 14.95
N VAL A 52 -5.78 -4.80 14.48
CA VAL A 52 -5.94 -3.59 15.28
C VAL A 52 -6.98 -2.70 14.64
N THR A 53 -8.03 -2.36 15.37
CA THR A 53 -8.95 -1.28 14.98
C THR A 53 -8.28 0.05 15.32
N GLY A 54 -7.97 0.85 14.31
CA GLY A 54 -7.24 2.10 14.45
C GLY A 54 -6.98 2.76 13.10
N SER A 55 -6.37 3.93 13.12
CA SER A 55 -6.08 4.72 11.93
C SER A 55 -4.62 4.53 11.46
N ASN A 56 -4.44 4.29 10.17
CA ASN A 56 -3.10 4.33 9.56
C ASN A 56 -2.51 5.75 9.46
N GLN A 57 -3.25 6.76 9.91
CA GLN A 57 -2.79 8.14 10.08
C GLN A 57 -2.35 8.43 11.53
N SER A 58 -2.69 7.56 12.48
CA SER A 58 -2.31 7.67 13.89
C SER A 58 -0.99 6.95 14.15
N THR A 59 0.03 7.69 14.56
CA THR A 59 1.32 7.11 14.94
C THR A 59 1.18 6.13 16.12
N ASN A 60 0.31 6.43 17.08
CA ASN A 60 0.08 5.57 18.24
C ASN A 60 -0.56 4.23 17.85
N ASP A 61 -1.56 4.25 16.93
CA ASP A 61 -2.21 3.02 16.48
C ASP A 61 -1.25 2.16 15.64
N LEU A 62 -0.44 2.81 14.81
CA LEU A 62 0.61 2.14 14.04
C LEU A 62 1.68 1.53 14.95
N GLN A 63 2.13 2.26 15.98
CA GLN A 63 3.08 1.75 16.96
C GLN A 63 2.51 0.52 17.69
N LYS A 64 1.24 0.61 18.15
CA LYS A 64 0.56 -0.53 18.77
C LYS A 64 0.56 -1.77 17.86
N LEU A 65 0.29 -1.61 16.57
CA LEU A 65 0.32 -2.73 15.62
C LEU A 65 1.72 -3.32 15.51
N VAL A 66 2.75 -2.47 15.38
CA VAL A 66 4.15 -2.90 15.31
C VAL A 66 4.56 -3.65 16.58
N ASP A 67 4.23 -3.12 17.76
CA ASP A 67 4.57 -3.73 19.04
C ASP A 67 3.94 -5.11 19.22
N LEU A 68 2.64 -5.24 18.91
CA LEU A 68 1.94 -6.53 18.94
C LEU A 68 2.53 -7.53 17.93
N THR A 69 2.91 -7.05 16.75
CA THR A 69 3.54 -7.87 15.71
C THR A 69 4.90 -8.40 16.19
N MET A 70 5.72 -7.52 16.75
CA MET A 70 7.04 -7.89 17.29
C MET A 70 6.92 -8.78 18.51
N GLN A 71 5.96 -8.53 19.39
CA GLN A 71 5.72 -9.38 20.55
C GLN A 71 5.34 -10.82 20.15
N ARG A 72 4.54 -10.98 19.10
CA ARG A 72 4.04 -12.30 18.68
C ARG A 72 5.03 -13.07 17.81
N TRP A 73 5.73 -12.41 16.90
CA TRP A 73 6.55 -13.09 15.88
C TRP A 73 8.01 -12.65 15.84
N GLY A 74 8.37 -11.57 16.53
CA GLY A 74 9.76 -11.09 16.65
C GLY A 74 10.36 -10.54 15.36
N ARG A 75 9.56 -10.33 14.30
CA ARG A 75 10.02 -9.87 12.98
C ARG A 75 8.95 -9.17 12.17
N ILE A 76 9.38 -8.37 11.20
CA ILE A 76 8.54 -7.74 10.17
C ILE A 76 9.31 -7.77 8.86
N ASP A 77 8.87 -8.58 7.89
CA ASP A 77 9.55 -8.76 6.61
C ASP A 77 8.94 -7.90 5.52
N VAL A 78 7.64 -7.62 5.64
CA VAL A 78 6.87 -6.91 4.63
C VAL A 78 5.99 -5.84 5.27
N LEU A 79 5.96 -4.67 4.64
CA LEU A 79 4.96 -3.63 4.90
C LEU A 79 4.19 -3.34 3.60
N VAL A 80 2.88 -3.52 3.61
CA VAL A 80 2.01 -3.07 2.52
C VAL A 80 1.21 -1.86 2.98
N ASN A 81 1.48 -0.71 2.39
CA ASN A 81 0.76 0.52 2.66
C ASN A 81 -0.44 0.66 1.71
N SER A 82 -1.63 0.69 2.26
CA SER A 82 -2.88 0.99 1.58
C SER A 82 -3.55 2.21 2.21
N ALA A 83 -4.47 2.80 1.50
CA ALA A 83 -5.22 3.96 1.97
C ALA A 83 -6.66 3.93 1.48
N GLY A 84 -7.53 4.64 2.20
CA GLY A 84 -8.85 5.01 1.71
C GLY A 84 -8.80 6.15 0.70
N HIS A 85 -9.94 6.79 0.50
CA HIS A 85 -10.06 7.96 -0.38
C HIS A 85 -9.92 9.25 0.41
N GLY A 86 -9.12 10.17 -0.09
CA GLY A 86 -8.99 11.52 0.44
C GLY A 86 -9.91 12.51 -0.30
N PRO A 87 -9.78 13.80 0.01
CA PRO A 87 -10.57 14.86 -0.60
C PRO A 87 -10.38 14.93 -2.12
N LYS A 88 -11.45 15.29 -2.81
CA LYS A 88 -11.49 15.47 -4.26
C LYS A 88 -12.41 16.66 -4.61
N GLY A 89 -12.21 17.24 -5.78
CA GLY A 89 -13.00 18.37 -6.27
C GLY A 89 -12.17 19.26 -7.20
N PRO A 90 -12.72 20.39 -7.65
CA PRO A 90 -12.01 21.35 -8.49
C PRO A 90 -10.74 21.86 -7.78
N ILE A 91 -9.62 21.91 -8.50
CA ILE A 91 -8.28 22.09 -7.92
C ILE A 91 -8.12 23.36 -7.07
N LEU A 92 -8.73 24.48 -7.48
CA LEU A 92 -8.64 25.76 -6.76
C LEU A 92 -9.73 25.94 -5.68
N GLU A 93 -10.66 24.98 -5.57
CA GLU A 93 -11.71 24.97 -4.55
C GLU A 93 -11.37 24.03 -3.39
N ILE A 94 -10.30 23.24 -3.51
CA ILE A 94 -9.77 22.40 -2.41
C ILE A 94 -9.25 23.33 -1.32
N THR A 95 -9.80 23.22 -0.12
CA THR A 95 -9.37 24.02 1.02
C THR A 95 -8.00 23.59 1.55
N ASP A 96 -7.35 24.45 2.33
CA ASP A 96 -6.08 24.11 2.98
C ASP A 96 -6.23 22.87 3.88
N GLU A 97 -7.36 22.75 4.61
CA GLU A 97 -7.67 21.59 5.44
C GLU A 97 -7.78 20.31 4.59
N ASP A 98 -8.37 20.40 3.40
CA ASP A 98 -8.48 19.27 2.48
C ASP A 98 -7.12 18.91 1.87
N TRP A 99 -6.25 19.89 1.59
CA TRP A 99 -4.87 19.62 1.22
C TRP A 99 -4.12 18.89 2.34
N PHE A 100 -4.22 19.33 3.59
CA PHE A 100 -3.62 18.61 4.73
C PHE A 100 -4.19 17.20 4.89
N ARG A 101 -5.50 17.01 4.76
CA ARG A 101 -6.12 15.67 4.78
C ARG A 101 -5.64 14.80 3.62
N GLY A 102 -5.44 15.37 2.44
CA GLY A 102 -4.85 14.68 1.30
C GLY A 102 -3.42 14.21 1.59
N MET A 103 -2.60 15.06 2.18
CA MET A 103 -1.24 14.71 2.62
C MET A 103 -1.25 13.56 3.65
N GLU A 104 -2.12 13.65 4.65
CA GLU A 104 -2.30 12.60 5.66
C GLU A 104 -2.68 11.26 5.03
N THR A 105 -3.64 11.29 4.08
CA THR A 105 -4.21 10.09 3.47
C THR A 105 -3.28 9.43 2.46
N TYR A 106 -2.49 10.19 1.70
CA TYR A 106 -1.78 9.66 0.53
C TYR A 106 -0.26 9.67 0.64
N PHE A 107 0.30 10.38 1.63
CA PHE A 107 1.74 10.49 1.81
C PHE A 107 2.20 10.10 3.22
N LEU A 108 1.70 10.78 4.26
CA LEU A 108 2.14 10.51 5.63
C LEU A 108 1.68 9.14 6.15
N ASN A 109 0.59 8.59 5.61
CA ASN A 109 0.16 7.21 5.85
C ASN A 109 1.19 6.15 5.39
N VAL A 110 2.13 6.52 4.53
CA VAL A 110 3.27 5.68 4.13
C VAL A 110 4.51 6.01 4.95
N VAL A 111 4.81 7.29 5.11
CA VAL A 111 6.03 7.74 5.82
C VAL A 111 6.06 7.26 7.27
N ARG A 112 4.92 7.34 7.99
CA ARG A 112 4.85 6.94 9.41
C ARG A 112 5.13 5.47 9.64
N PRO A 113 4.40 4.52 9.04
CA PRO A 113 4.69 3.10 9.25
C PRO A 113 6.06 2.70 8.69
N THR A 114 6.51 3.29 7.58
CA THR A 114 7.87 3.08 7.06
C THR A 114 8.93 3.43 8.10
N ARG A 115 8.78 4.57 8.80
CA ARG A 115 9.70 5.01 9.86
C ARG A 115 9.75 4.02 11.03
N LEU A 116 8.62 3.39 11.36
CA LEU A 116 8.53 2.42 12.45
C LEU A 116 9.16 1.06 12.08
N VAL A 117 8.94 0.57 10.86
CA VAL A 117 9.41 -0.78 10.48
C VAL A 117 10.85 -0.80 9.96
N THR A 118 11.36 0.30 9.40
CA THR A 118 12.69 0.34 8.78
C THR A 118 13.81 -0.05 9.76
N PRO A 119 13.87 0.44 11.02
CA PRO A 119 14.89 -0.02 11.98
C PRO A 119 14.82 -1.51 12.27
N ILE A 120 13.62 -2.10 12.29
CA ILE A 120 13.41 -3.54 12.48
C ILE A 120 13.97 -4.30 11.27
N MET A 121 13.64 -3.86 10.06
CA MET A 121 14.15 -4.45 8.82
C MET A 121 15.68 -4.34 8.72
N GLN A 122 16.29 -3.22 9.17
CA GLN A 122 17.74 -3.06 9.23
C GLN A 122 18.37 -4.10 10.18
N ALA A 123 17.82 -4.26 11.38
CA ALA A 123 18.28 -5.25 12.33
C ALA A 123 18.17 -6.69 11.80
N GLN A 124 17.16 -6.98 10.98
CA GLN A 124 16.92 -8.27 10.31
C GLN A 124 17.76 -8.45 9.04
N LYS A 125 18.47 -7.38 8.56
CA LYS A 125 19.25 -7.35 7.32
C LYS A 125 18.40 -7.54 6.05
N GLY A 126 17.20 -7.01 6.04
CA GLY A 126 16.35 -7.00 4.87
C GLY A 126 14.86 -6.81 5.17
N GLY A 127 14.13 -6.40 4.15
CA GLY A 127 12.68 -6.20 4.19
C GLY A 127 12.14 -5.66 2.88
N THR A 128 10.84 -5.67 2.72
CA THR A 128 10.19 -5.15 1.51
C THR A 128 8.98 -4.29 1.87
N ILE A 129 8.92 -3.10 1.28
CA ILE A 129 7.79 -2.18 1.41
C ILE A 129 7.11 -2.04 0.06
N VAL A 130 5.79 -2.21 0.02
CA VAL A 130 4.97 -2.01 -1.17
C VAL A 130 3.88 -1.00 -0.86
N ASN A 131 3.79 0.05 -1.66
CA ASN A 131 2.77 1.08 -1.51
C ASN A 131 1.71 0.94 -2.60
N ILE A 132 0.44 0.86 -2.24
CA ILE A 132 -0.66 0.91 -3.19
C ILE A 132 -0.93 2.39 -3.50
N SER A 133 -0.52 2.80 -4.70
CA SER A 133 -0.59 4.16 -5.20
C SER A 133 -1.73 4.32 -6.23
N THR A 134 -1.47 4.96 -7.38
CA THR A 134 -2.43 5.17 -8.48
C THR A 134 -1.71 5.40 -9.80
N TYR A 135 -2.32 5.01 -10.92
CA TYR A 135 -1.85 5.35 -12.26
C TYR A 135 -1.74 6.88 -12.48
N ALA A 136 -2.55 7.67 -11.77
CA ALA A 136 -2.55 9.13 -11.85
C ALA A 136 -1.25 9.82 -11.40
N VAL A 137 -0.25 9.06 -10.94
CA VAL A 137 1.12 9.57 -10.77
C VAL A 137 1.73 10.03 -12.09
N PHE A 138 1.45 9.31 -13.19
CA PHE A 138 1.96 9.63 -14.52
C PHE A 138 0.99 10.46 -15.36
N GLU A 139 -0.31 10.27 -15.17
CA GLU A 139 -1.36 11.02 -15.88
C GLU A 139 -2.35 11.57 -14.86
N PRO A 140 -2.04 12.74 -14.24
CA PRO A 140 -2.90 13.35 -13.24
C PRO A 140 -4.30 13.66 -13.77
N ASP A 141 -5.31 13.31 -12.98
CA ASP A 141 -6.71 13.62 -13.26
C ASP A 141 -7.15 14.83 -12.42
N HIS A 142 -7.65 15.88 -13.07
CA HIS A 142 -8.06 17.11 -12.40
C HIS A 142 -9.19 16.93 -11.37
N ASN A 143 -9.92 15.81 -11.42
CA ASN A 143 -10.95 15.48 -10.44
C ASN A 143 -10.37 14.92 -9.11
N PHE A 144 -9.08 14.57 -9.09
CA PHE A 144 -8.42 13.94 -7.94
C PHE A 144 -7.11 14.67 -7.58
N PRO A 145 -7.12 16.00 -7.38
CA PRO A 145 -5.89 16.80 -7.28
C PRO A 145 -5.05 16.40 -6.07
N THR A 146 -5.63 16.19 -4.89
CA THR A 146 -4.88 15.79 -3.68
C THR A 146 -4.21 14.43 -3.88
N SER A 147 -4.90 13.47 -4.48
CA SER A 147 -4.35 12.15 -4.80
C SER A 147 -3.19 12.24 -5.80
N GLY A 148 -3.35 12.98 -6.88
CA GLY A 148 -2.31 13.16 -7.91
C GLY A 148 -1.03 13.77 -7.33
N VAL A 149 -1.15 14.90 -6.62
CA VAL A 149 -0.02 15.62 -6.04
C VAL A 149 0.75 14.79 -5.02
N PHE A 150 0.06 14.25 -4.01
CA PHE A 150 0.75 13.54 -2.92
C PHE A 150 1.28 12.17 -3.33
N ARG A 151 0.64 11.51 -4.29
CA ARG A 151 1.15 10.23 -4.80
C ARG A 151 2.29 10.42 -5.81
N ALA A 152 2.38 11.55 -6.51
CA ALA A 152 3.58 11.94 -7.24
C ALA A 152 4.75 12.19 -6.26
N GLY A 153 4.49 12.88 -5.14
CA GLY A 153 5.46 13.01 -4.04
C GLY A 153 5.87 11.65 -3.46
N LEU A 154 4.93 10.71 -3.33
CA LEU A 154 5.22 9.34 -2.88
C LEU A 154 6.12 8.59 -3.88
N ALA A 155 5.95 8.80 -5.19
CA ALA A 155 6.84 8.21 -6.20
C ALA A 155 8.29 8.67 -6.01
N ALA A 156 8.48 9.98 -5.77
CA ALA A 156 9.80 10.53 -5.45
C ALA A 156 10.35 10.00 -4.12
N PHE A 157 9.52 9.93 -3.06
CA PHE A 157 9.90 9.35 -1.77
C PHE A 157 10.36 7.90 -1.90
N THR A 158 9.66 7.10 -2.68
CA THR A 158 10.00 5.69 -2.94
C THR A 158 11.39 5.56 -3.57
N LYS A 159 11.74 6.44 -4.51
CA LYS A 159 13.08 6.45 -5.12
C LYS A 159 14.15 6.87 -4.10
N LEU A 160 13.92 7.94 -3.35
CA LEU A 160 14.84 8.40 -2.30
C LEU A 160 15.06 7.33 -1.22
N PHE A 161 14.00 6.61 -0.83
CA PHE A 161 14.09 5.50 0.10
C PHE A 161 14.96 4.37 -0.46
N ALA A 162 14.70 3.96 -1.71
CA ALA A 162 15.48 2.91 -2.36
C ALA A 162 16.96 3.28 -2.45
N ASP A 163 17.30 4.51 -2.84
CA ASP A 163 18.68 4.97 -2.93
C ASP A 163 19.41 4.90 -1.57
N ARG A 164 18.68 5.14 -0.48
CA ARG A 164 19.26 5.12 0.87
C ARG A 164 19.40 3.71 1.45
N TYR A 165 18.42 2.82 1.22
CA TYR A 165 18.29 1.57 1.96
C TYR A 165 18.49 0.30 1.14
N ALA A 166 18.64 0.38 -0.19
CA ALA A 166 18.83 -0.81 -1.03
C ALA A 166 20.11 -1.60 -0.68
N ALA A 167 21.18 -0.92 -0.29
CA ALA A 167 22.42 -1.57 0.16
C ALA A 167 22.25 -2.37 1.46
N GLU A 168 21.20 -2.11 2.22
CA GLU A 168 20.82 -2.81 3.44
C GLU A 168 19.79 -3.94 3.16
N ASN A 169 19.59 -4.27 1.87
CA ASN A 169 18.60 -5.25 1.40
C ASN A 169 17.16 -4.90 1.79
N ILE A 170 16.84 -3.59 1.86
CA ILE A 170 15.48 -3.11 2.10
C ILE A 170 14.97 -2.46 0.83
N ARG A 171 13.92 -3.04 0.24
CA ARG A 171 13.34 -2.60 -1.03
C ARG A 171 12.03 -1.84 -0.80
N MET A 172 11.77 -0.84 -1.64
CA MET A 172 10.48 -0.15 -1.67
C MET A 172 10.02 0.04 -3.11
N ASN A 173 8.77 -0.33 -3.40
CA ASN A 173 8.15 -0.13 -4.70
C ASN A 173 6.70 0.35 -4.55
N ASN A 174 6.20 1.04 -5.57
CA ASN A 174 4.80 1.42 -5.69
C ASN A 174 4.10 0.53 -6.72
N VAL A 175 2.93 0.03 -6.40
CA VAL A 175 1.97 -0.52 -7.36
C VAL A 175 0.99 0.60 -7.71
N LEU A 176 0.76 0.82 -8.99
CA LEU A 176 -0.08 1.89 -9.52
C LEU A 176 -1.32 1.30 -10.21
N PRO A 177 -2.39 1.00 -9.45
CA PRO A 177 -3.62 0.47 -10.02
C PRO A 177 -4.30 1.50 -10.94
N GLY A 178 -4.97 0.98 -11.96
CA GLY A 178 -6.02 1.70 -12.68
C GLY A 178 -7.35 1.68 -11.93
N PHE A 179 -8.46 1.51 -12.67
CA PHE A 179 -9.78 1.30 -12.07
C PHE A 179 -9.94 -0.15 -11.64
N ILE A 180 -10.30 -0.37 -10.38
CA ILE A 180 -10.36 -1.69 -9.72
C ILE A 180 -11.78 -1.95 -9.19
N ASP A 181 -12.21 -3.21 -9.20
CA ASP A 181 -13.53 -3.71 -8.79
C ASP A 181 -13.86 -3.53 -7.29
N SER A 182 -12.94 -2.97 -6.52
CA SER A 182 -13.21 -2.50 -5.15
C SER A 182 -14.21 -1.34 -5.11
N LEU A 183 -14.51 -0.73 -6.24
CA LEU A 183 -15.51 0.32 -6.45
C LEU A 183 -16.49 -0.10 -7.55
N PRO A 184 -17.74 0.42 -7.52
CA PRO A 184 -18.72 0.16 -8.58
C PRO A 184 -18.17 0.56 -9.96
N GLU A 185 -18.34 -0.34 -10.93
CA GLU A 185 -17.91 -0.09 -12.30
C GLU A 185 -18.78 0.98 -12.96
N LYS A 186 -18.14 1.88 -13.70
CA LYS A 186 -18.78 2.92 -14.51
C LYS A 186 -18.34 2.77 -15.95
N GLU A 187 -19.31 2.77 -16.87
CA GLU A 187 -19.06 2.63 -18.31
C GLU A 187 -18.07 3.67 -18.84
N GLU A 188 -18.21 4.95 -18.39
CA GLU A 188 -17.34 6.05 -18.80
C GLU A 188 -15.86 5.80 -18.46
N PHE A 189 -15.57 5.09 -17.38
CA PHE A 189 -14.20 4.73 -17.01
C PHE A 189 -13.75 3.44 -17.68
N ARG A 190 -14.64 2.45 -17.81
CA ARG A 190 -14.35 1.21 -18.52
C ARG A 190 -13.96 1.46 -19.97
N ALA A 191 -14.67 2.35 -20.68
CA ALA A 191 -14.39 2.70 -22.06
C ALA A 191 -12.98 3.31 -22.27
N ARG A 192 -12.37 3.87 -21.22
CA ARG A 192 -11.01 4.42 -21.27
C ARG A 192 -9.91 3.36 -21.13
N ILE A 193 -10.27 2.16 -20.65
CA ILE A 193 -9.31 1.10 -20.37
C ILE A 193 -9.13 0.23 -21.62
N PRO A 194 -7.91 0.07 -22.18
CA PRO A 194 -7.68 -0.80 -23.35
C PRO A 194 -8.15 -2.24 -23.14
N MET A 195 -8.01 -2.81 -21.94
CA MET A 195 -8.53 -4.15 -21.60
C MET A 195 -10.04 -4.21 -21.44
N GLN A 196 -10.79 -3.10 -21.58
CA GLN A 196 -12.25 -3.01 -21.57
C GLN A 196 -12.95 -3.60 -20.33
N ARG A 197 -12.23 -3.64 -19.20
CA ARG A 197 -12.73 -4.04 -17.88
C ARG A 197 -11.96 -3.37 -16.76
N TYR A 198 -12.56 -3.33 -15.59
CA TYR A 198 -11.82 -3.02 -14.37
C TYR A 198 -10.86 -4.19 -14.04
N GLY A 199 -9.73 -3.85 -13.39
CA GLY A 199 -8.89 -4.84 -12.74
C GLY A 199 -9.59 -5.40 -11.51
N ARG A 200 -9.21 -6.61 -11.11
CA ARG A 200 -9.69 -7.22 -9.87
C ARG A 200 -8.72 -6.93 -8.73
N THR A 201 -9.25 -6.90 -7.52
CA THR A 201 -8.43 -6.74 -6.32
C THR A 201 -7.39 -7.85 -6.16
N ASP A 202 -7.68 -9.08 -6.64
CA ASP A 202 -6.73 -10.19 -6.63
C ASP A 202 -5.57 -9.98 -7.63
N GLU A 203 -5.80 -9.36 -8.79
CA GLU A 203 -4.73 -9.03 -9.75
C GLU A 203 -3.72 -8.03 -9.16
N ILE A 204 -4.19 -7.09 -8.33
CA ILE A 204 -3.28 -6.21 -7.57
C ILE A 204 -2.54 -6.98 -6.48
N ALA A 205 -3.23 -7.87 -5.77
CA ALA A 205 -2.64 -8.68 -4.72
C ALA A 205 -1.55 -9.63 -5.26
N ASP A 206 -1.74 -10.20 -6.45
CA ASP A 206 -0.74 -11.04 -7.11
C ASP A 206 0.55 -10.28 -7.45
N VAL A 207 0.44 -9.03 -7.92
CA VAL A 207 1.61 -8.17 -8.16
C VAL A 207 2.31 -7.82 -6.84
N ILE A 208 1.56 -7.55 -5.77
CA ILE A 208 2.13 -7.31 -4.44
C ILE A 208 2.88 -8.56 -3.96
N ALA A 209 2.29 -9.76 -4.08
CA ALA A 209 2.92 -11.02 -3.70
C ALA A 209 4.21 -11.27 -4.51
N PHE A 210 4.21 -10.99 -5.81
CA PHE A 210 5.43 -11.05 -6.62
C PHE A 210 6.50 -10.08 -6.11
N LEU A 211 6.15 -8.82 -5.85
CA LEU A 211 7.10 -7.80 -5.40
C LEU A 211 7.74 -8.10 -4.04
N VAL A 212 7.08 -8.84 -3.17
CA VAL A 212 7.65 -9.27 -1.88
C VAL A 212 8.37 -10.61 -1.95
N SER A 213 8.31 -11.31 -3.07
CA SER A 213 9.01 -12.57 -3.29
C SER A 213 10.49 -12.36 -3.68
N ASP A 214 11.24 -13.45 -3.65
CA ASP A 214 12.62 -13.47 -4.10
C ASP A 214 12.75 -13.24 -5.62
N GLY A 215 11.70 -13.53 -6.40
CA GLY A 215 11.64 -13.24 -7.84
C GLY A 215 11.76 -11.75 -8.18
N ALA A 216 11.46 -10.87 -7.22
CA ALA A 216 11.59 -9.42 -7.35
C ALA A 216 12.82 -8.84 -6.63
N ALA A 217 13.81 -9.66 -6.27
CA ALA A 217 14.95 -9.25 -5.45
C ALA A 217 15.76 -8.07 -6.03
N TYR A 218 15.74 -7.89 -7.36
CA TYR A 218 16.43 -6.78 -8.03
C TYR A 218 15.51 -5.61 -8.43
N ILE A 219 14.27 -5.60 -7.92
CA ILE A 219 13.28 -4.55 -8.21
C ILE A 219 13.13 -3.66 -6.96
N THR A 220 13.58 -2.40 -7.05
CA THR A 220 13.40 -1.39 -5.99
C THR A 220 13.32 0.01 -6.59
N GLY A 221 12.65 0.95 -5.91
CA GLY A 221 12.48 2.33 -6.34
C GLY A 221 11.52 2.51 -7.52
N GLN A 222 10.70 1.49 -7.85
CA GLN A 222 9.89 1.48 -9.06
C GLN A 222 8.43 1.89 -8.80
N ASN A 223 7.82 2.43 -9.87
CA ASN A 223 6.40 2.75 -9.97
C ASN A 223 5.79 1.81 -11.02
N ILE A 224 5.19 0.71 -10.56
CA ILE A 224 4.73 -0.39 -11.43
C ILE A 224 3.24 -0.22 -11.73
N ARG A 225 2.92 0.02 -13.00
CA ARG A 225 1.54 0.19 -13.47
C ARG A 225 0.83 -1.16 -13.54
N VAL A 226 -0.38 -1.22 -12.98
CA VAL A 226 -1.29 -2.36 -13.06
C VAL A 226 -2.68 -1.80 -13.37
N ASP A 227 -2.85 -1.33 -14.60
CA ASP A 227 -3.90 -0.37 -14.96
C ASP A 227 -4.68 -0.74 -16.23
N GLY A 228 -4.49 -1.97 -16.76
CA GLY A 228 -5.17 -2.40 -17.98
C GLY A 228 -4.80 -1.62 -19.24
N GLY A 229 -3.67 -0.88 -19.20
CA GLY A 229 -3.15 -0.08 -20.30
C GLY A 229 -3.76 1.33 -20.38
N ILE A 230 -4.43 1.83 -19.34
CA ILE A 230 -5.05 3.17 -19.36
C ILE A 230 -4.00 4.29 -19.44
N THR A 231 -2.83 4.14 -18.83
CA THR A 231 -1.73 5.10 -18.90
C THR A 231 -1.09 5.04 -20.29
N ARG A 232 -0.97 6.18 -20.96
CA ARG A 232 -0.47 6.28 -22.34
C ARG A 232 1.02 6.63 -22.42
N SER A 233 1.59 7.24 -21.38
CA SER A 233 3.02 7.54 -21.30
C SER A 233 3.86 6.28 -21.28
N VAL A 234 4.98 6.27 -21.98
CA VAL A 234 5.98 5.19 -22.02
C VAL A 234 7.16 5.51 -21.12
#